data_13e983ff4099418e9915f9a0a362b4c9
#
_entry.id   13e983ff4099418e9915f9a0a362b4c9
#
_cell.length_a   1.000
_cell.length_b   1.000
_cell.length_c   1.000
_cell.angle_alpha   90.00
_cell.angle_beta   90.00
_cell.angle_gamma   90.00
#
_symmetry.space_group_name_H-M   'P 1'
#
loop_
_entity.id
_entity.type
_entity.pdbx_description
1 polymer ?
#
loop_
_entity_poly.entity_id
_entity_poly.type
_entity_poly.pdbx_seq_one_letter_code
_entity_poly.pdbx_strand_id
1 'polypeptide(L)'
;DNGMDRMEQLKAVLSLCLIFGVAFCLGSVVGHTVSVRDQAVMARPAQKDWGLSFQEDNKPPVADESMEQLAQYDAFYAENTTEKVLYLTFDCGYENGNTPAILDALKKHHVPAAFFIVGNYLEKNPDLVKRMRAEGHIIGNHSYHHPDMSQMGKEEFQKELAQLEDLYEQTTGEKMAKFYRPPQGKYSDNNLQLAKELGYRTIFWSLAYVDWKQEEQPTHEEAMSKLLKRVHPGAIVLLHNTSRTNGEILDEVLTKWEEMGYHFASLEELVSSGGREARSFFLTDNQENPVKSAAPT
;
A
#
# COMPACT_ATOMS: atom_id res chain seq x y z
N ASP A 1 -78.88 0.26 -39.16
CA ASP A 1 -77.63 -0.33 -39.46
C ASP A 1 -76.39 0.37 -38.86
N ASN A 2 -76.53 1.43 -38.09
CA ASN A 2 -75.41 2.20 -37.51
C ASN A 2 -75.14 1.89 -36.02
N GLY A 3 -75.88 0.98 -35.38
CA GLY A 3 -75.67 0.68 -33.97
C GLY A 3 -74.66 -0.40 -33.67
N MET A 4 -74.48 -1.34 -34.59
CA MET A 4 -73.54 -2.46 -34.39
C MET A 4 -72.09 -2.07 -34.65
N ASP A 5 -71.86 -1.14 -35.58
CA ASP A 5 -70.50 -0.64 -35.94
C ASP A 5 -69.87 0.18 -34.79
N ARG A 6 -70.68 0.97 -34.04
CA ARG A 6 -70.18 1.75 -32.88
C ARG A 6 -69.74 0.86 -31.70
N MET A 7 -70.43 -0.28 -31.51
CA MET A 7 -70.12 -1.16 -30.38
C MET A 7 -68.87 -2.02 -30.68
N GLU A 8 -68.67 -2.37 -31.92
CA GLU A 8 -67.37 -3.05 -32.37
C GLU A 8 -66.21 -2.09 -32.33
N GLN A 9 -66.40 -0.82 -32.73
CA GLN A 9 -65.34 0.20 -32.62
C GLN A 9 -64.98 0.48 -31.14
N LEU A 10 -65.98 0.53 -30.24
CA LEU A 10 -65.76 0.72 -28.82
C LEU A 10 -64.97 -0.46 -28.18
N LYS A 11 -65.28 -1.71 -28.56
CA LYS A 11 -64.55 -2.90 -28.15
C LYS A 11 -63.11 -2.91 -28.64
N ALA A 12 -62.86 -2.50 -29.90
CA ALA A 12 -61.55 -2.39 -30.47
C ALA A 12 -60.70 -1.34 -29.76
N VAL A 13 -61.26 -0.16 -29.43
CA VAL A 13 -60.59 0.91 -28.66
C VAL A 13 -60.26 0.47 -27.23
N LEU A 14 -61.23 -0.17 -26.52
CA LEU A 14 -60.98 -0.73 -25.19
C LEU A 14 -59.92 -1.83 -25.17
N SER A 15 -59.92 -2.71 -26.19
CA SER A 15 -58.90 -3.74 -26.33
C SER A 15 -57.52 -3.17 -26.59
N LEU A 16 -57.42 -2.10 -27.40
CA LEU A 16 -56.18 -1.40 -27.69
C LEU A 16 -55.63 -0.68 -26.44
N CYS A 17 -56.50 -0.02 -25.66
CA CYS A 17 -56.10 0.63 -24.40
C CYS A 17 -55.63 -0.38 -23.35
N LEU A 18 -56.21 -1.58 -23.28
CA LEU A 18 -55.77 -2.64 -22.38
C LEU A 18 -54.37 -3.18 -22.79
N ILE A 19 -54.12 -3.36 -24.08
CA ILE A 19 -52.83 -3.80 -24.59
C ILE A 19 -51.73 -2.74 -24.30
N PHE A 20 -52.01 -1.47 -24.55
CA PHE A 20 -51.07 -0.39 -24.24
C PHE A 20 -50.85 -0.21 -22.72
N GLY A 21 -51.91 -0.37 -21.91
CA GLY A 21 -51.80 -0.32 -20.44
C GLY A 21 -50.91 -1.43 -19.88
N VAL A 22 -51.10 -2.65 -20.36
CA VAL A 22 -50.26 -3.81 -19.95
C VAL A 22 -48.81 -3.66 -20.44
N ALA A 23 -48.61 -3.18 -21.67
CA ALA A 23 -47.26 -2.93 -22.20
C ALA A 23 -46.56 -1.80 -21.42
N PHE A 24 -47.27 -0.74 -21.02
CA PHE A 24 -46.70 0.32 -20.19
C PHE A 24 -46.34 -0.16 -18.77
N CYS A 25 -47.22 -0.96 -18.13
CA CYS A 25 -46.93 -1.55 -16.81
C CYS A 25 -45.74 -2.55 -16.88
N LEU A 26 -45.66 -3.39 -17.90
CA LEU A 26 -44.56 -4.31 -18.09
C LEU A 26 -43.23 -3.57 -18.44
N GLY A 27 -43.31 -2.55 -19.27
CA GLY A 27 -42.17 -1.69 -19.58
C GLY A 27 -41.65 -0.93 -18.35
N SER A 28 -42.53 -0.42 -17.50
CA SER A 28 -42.16 0.24 -16.24
C SER A 28 -41.55 -0.71 -15.22
N VAL A 29 -42.07 -1.94 -15.12
CA VAL A 29 -41.51 -2.95 -14.22
C VAL A 29 -40.13 -3.42 -14.72
N VAL A 30 -39.97 -3.67 -16.01
CA VAL A 30 -38.65 -4.05 -16.60
C VAL A 30 -37.67 -2.88 -16.53
N GLY A 31 -38.15 -1.64 -16.82
CA GLY A 31 -37.31 -0.45 -16.68
C GLY A 31 -36.88 -0.19 -15.24
N HIS A 32 -37.76 -0.43 -14.26
CA HIS A 32 -37.43 -0.30 -12.83
C HIS A 32 -36.49 -1.40 -12.35
N THR A 33 -36.67 -2.63 -12.80
CA THR A 33 -35.79 -3.73 -12.43
C THR A 33 -34.39 -3.65 -13.08
N VAL A 34 -34.28 -3.13 -14.31
CA VAL A 34 -32.99 -2.84 -14.95
C VAL A 34 -32.31 -1.65 -14.27
N SER A 35 -33.04 -0.58 -13.95
CA SER A 35 -32.52 0.58 -13.20
C SER A 35 -32.06 0.22 -11.78
N VAL A 36 -32.75 -0.71 -11.11
CA VAL A 36 -32.36 -1.17 -9.76
C VAL A 36 -31.18 -2.17 -9.83
N ARG A 37 -30.98 -2.88 -10.95
CA ARG A 37 -29.81 -3.75 -11.12
C ARG A 37 -28.54 -2.96 -11.48
N ASP A 38 -28.65 -1.87 -12.22
CA ASP A 38 -27.50 -0.99 -12.53
C ASP A 38 -27.17 -0.01 -11.40
N GLN A 39 -28.03 0.14 -10.41
CA GLN A 39 -27.78 0.86 -9.16
C GLN A 39 -27.51 -0.09 -7.98
N ALA A 40 -26.89 -1.22 -8.21
CA ALA A 40 -26.00 -1.72 -7.19
C ALA A 40 -24.86 -0.69 -7.11
N VAL A 41 -25.08 0.35 -6.31
CA VAL A 41 -24.03 1.24 -5.85
C VAL A 41 -22.94 0.31 -5.37
N MET A 42 -21.89 0.12 -6.18
CA MET A 42 -20.67 -0.51 -5.73
C MET A 42 -20.29 0.34 -4.52
N ALA A 43 -20.52 -0.18 -3.32
CA ALA A 43 -20.09 0.48 -2.10
C ALA A 43 -18.61 0.76 -2.30
N ARG A 44 -18.24 2.05 -2.31
CA ARG A 44 -16.82 2.40 -2.44
C ARG A 44 -16.10 1.64 -1.34
N PRO A 45 -14.94 1.03 -1.64
CA PRO A 45 -14.17 0.36 -0.61
C PRO A 45 -13.99 1.28 0.59
N ALA A 46 -14.15 0.75 1.80
CA ALA A 46 -13.95 1.56 3.00
C ALA A 46 -12.49 2.02 3.02
N GLN A 47 -12.29 3.33 2.94
CA GLN A 47 -10.97 3.94 3.10
C GLN A 47 -10.50 3.75 4.53
N LYS A 48 -9.23 3.39 4.66
CA LYS A 48 -8.49 3.29 5.92
C LYS A 48 -7.25 4.17 5.84
N ASP A 49 -6.83 4.72 6.96
CA ASP A 49 -5.57 5.43 7.11
C ASP A 49 -4.66 4.58 7.99
N TRP A 50 -3.40 4.39 7.57
CA TRP A 50 -2.44 3.64 8.36
C TRP A 50 -2.00 4.41 9.59
N GLY A 51 -2.25 3.87 10.78
CA GLY A 51 -1.97 4.49 12.05
C GLY A 51 -1.20 3.58 13.01
N LEU A 52 -0.43 4.21 13.89
CA LEU A 52 0.36 3.57 14.93
C LEU A 52 0.12 4.23 16.28
N SER A 53 0.03 3.43 17.33
CA SER A 53 -0.03 3.88 18.72
C SER A 53 1.20 3.38 19.47
N PHE A 54 2.10 4.29 19.81
CA PHE A 54 3.31 3.99 20.58
C PHE A 54 2.97 3.96 22.08
N GLN A 55 3.11 2.79 22.71
CA GLN A 55 2.71 2.55 24.09
C GLN A 55 3.91 2.60 25.06
N GLU A 56 5.00 1.94 24.69
CA GLU A 56 6.21 1.79 25.50
C GLU A 56 7.46 2.06 24.66
N ASP A 57 8.49 2.61 25.30
CA ASP A 57 9.79 2.83 24.66
C ASP A 57 10.43 1.49 24.24
N ASN A 58 10.96 1.46 23.03
CA ASN A 58 11.65 0.31 22.44
C ASN A 58 10.80 -0.97 22.31
N LYS A 59 9.48 -0.80 22.22
CA LYS A 59 8.53 -1.88 21.95
C LYS A 59 7.79 -1.63 20.63
N PRO A 60 7.37 -2.70 19.94
CA PRO A 60 6.52 -2.56 18.77
C PRO A 60 5.25 -1.75 19.10
N PRO A 61 4.84 -0.81 18.24
CA PRO A 61 3.59 -0.08 18.42
C PRO A 61 2.38 -0.98 18.20
N VAL A 62 1.23 -0.54 18.68
CA VAL A 62 -0.06 -1.08 18.24
C VAL A 62 -0.39 -0.46 16.88
N ALA A 63 -0.59 -1.29 15.87
CA ALA A 63 -0.98 -0.88 14.53
C ALA A 63 -2.48 -1.11 14.30
N ASP A 64 -3.06 -0.45 13.30
CA ASP A 64 -4.48 -0.58 12.96
C ASP A 64 -4.85 -1.96 12.43
N GLU A 65 -3.89 -2.65 11.80
CA GLU A 65 -4.05 -4.01 11.30
C GLU A 65 -2.99 -4.93 11.89
N SER A 66 -3.32 -6.21 12.08
CA SER A 66 -2.33 -7.20 12.49
C SER A 66 -1.43 -7.64 11.33
N MET A 67 -0.29 -8.24 11.64
CA MET A 67 0.61 -8.81 10.62
C MET A 67 -0.09 -9.89 9.80
N GLU A 68 -0.93 -10.72 10.44
CA GLU A 68 -1.70 -11.79 9.80
C GLU A 68 -2.74 -11.23 8.82
N GLN A 69 -3.42 -10.14 9.20
CA GLN A 69 -4.38 -9.46 8.32
C GLN A 69 -3.69 -8.89 7.08
N LEU A 70 -2.52 -8.28 7.25
CA LEU A 70 -1.76 -7.74 6.13
C LEU A 70 -1.08 -8.81 5.27
N ALA A 71 -0.65 -9.92 5.86
CA ALA A 71 0.05 -11.00 5.16
C ALA A 71 -0.81 -11.61 4.02
N GLN A 72 -2.13 -11.67 4.18
CA GLN A 72 -3.03 -12.13 3.11
C GLN A 72 -2.93 -11.29 1.83
N TYR A 73 -2.47 -10.04 1.94
CA TYR A 73 -2.28 -9.10 0.83
C TYR A 73 -0.81 -8.93 0.43
N ASP A 74 0.10 -9.77 0.91
CA ASP A 74 1.55 -9.56 0.78
C ASP A 74 1.97 -8.15 1.23
N ALA A 75 1.40 -7.68 2.34
CA ALA A 75 1.65 -6.39 2.94
C ALA A 75 2.38 -6.54 4.28
N PHE A 76 3.27 -5.59 4.58
CA PHE A 76 4.19 -5.63 5.72
C PHE A 76 4.26 -4.27 6.39
N TYR A 77 4.39 -4.23 7.71
CA TYR A 77 4.70 -3.01 8.46
C TYR A 77 5.85 -3.20 9.45
N ALA A 78 6.19 -4.43 9.76
CA ALA A 78 7.33 -4.83 10.58
C ALA A 78 7.63 -6.33 10.36
N GLU A 79 8.74 -6.80 10.84
CA GLU A 79 9.05 -8.23 10.98
C GLU A 79 8.69 -8.70 12.39
N ASN A 80 8.06 -9.88 12.49
CA ASN A 80 7.81 -10.53 13.78
C ASN A 80 9.08 -11.25 14.24
N THR A 81 9.97 -10.54 14.91
CA THR A 81 11.26 -11.07 15.35
C THR A 81 11.71 -10.45 16.66
N THR A 82 12.55 -11.15 17.39
CA THR A 82 13.30 -10.63 18.55
C THR A 82 14.69 -10.14 18.16
N GLU A 83 15.13 -10.39 16.92
CA GLU A 83 16.39 -9.88 16.39
C GLU A 83 16.36 -8.36 16.25
N LYS A 84 17.43 -7.72 16.66
CA LYS A 84 17.57 -6.27 16.52
C LYS A 84 17.96 -5.91 15.08
N VAL A 85 17.02 -6.12 14.14
CA VAL A 85 17.11 -5.76 12.73
C VAL A 85 16.20 -4.59 12.41
N LEU A 86 16.66 -3.67 11.55
CA LEU A 86 15.90 -2.53 11.07
C LEU A 86 15.88 -2.50 9.54
N TYR A 87 14.77 -2.05 8.99
CA TYR A 87 14.53 -1.86 7.56
C TYR A 87 14.28 -0.39 7.28
N LEU A 88 15.28 0.31 6.75
CA LEU A 88 15.18 1.74 6.49
C LEU A 88 14.46 2.03 5.18
N THR A 89 13.49 2.93 5.23
CA THR A 89 12.74 3.37 4.06
C THR A 89 12.56 4.89 4.06
N PHE A 90 12.58 5.46 2.85
CA PHE A 90 12.42 6.90 2.63
C PHE A 90 11.33 7.15 1.58
N ASP A 91 10.40 8.05 1.87
CA ASP A 91 9.45 8.55 0.89
C ASP A 91 9.99 9.83 0.25
N CYS A 92 10.00 9.84 -1.09
CA CYS A 92 10.63 10.89 -1.90
C CYS A 92 9.62 11.51 -2.87
N GLY A 93 8.95 12.57 -2.44
CA GLY A 93 8.00 13.34 -3.25
C GLY A 93 8.67 14.39 -4.13
N TYR A 94 9.70 15.05 -3.62
CA TYR A 94 10.54 16.02 -4.33
C TYR A 94 11.92 16.11 -3.68
N GLU A 95 12.86 16.79 -4.36
CA GLU A 95 14.22 17.03 -3.85
C GLU A 95 14.37 18.48 -3.38
N ASN A 96 14.95 18.66 -2.20
CA ASN A 96 15.25 19.96 -1.61
C ASN A 96 16.66 20.05 -1.02
N GLY A 97 17.58 19.18 -1.49
CA GLY A 97 19.01 19.22 -1.17
C GLY A 97 19.45 18.28 -0.03
N ASN A 98 18.56 17.51 0.60
CA ASN A 98 18.92 16.65 1.73
C ASN A 98 19.31 15.23 1.30
N THR A 99 18.88 14.74 0.15
CA THR A 99 19.12 13.35 -0.28
C THR A 99 20.61 12.99 -0.38
N PRO A 100 21.51 13.85 -0.89
CA PRO A 100 22.93 13.51 -0.91
C PRO A 100 23.51 13.19 0.47
N ALA A 101 23.19 13.97 1.50
CA ALA A 101 23.65 13.73 2.86
C ALA A 101 23.07 12.42 3.45
N ILE A 102 21.81 12.10 3.13
CA ILE A 102 21.19 10.82 3.51
C ILE A 102 21.95 9.65 2.88
N LEU A 103 22.22 9.72 1.58
CA LEU A 103 22.96 8.67 0.87
C LEU A 103 24.40 8.53 1.39
N ASP A 104 25.06 9.64 1.71
CA ASP A 104 26.43 9.60 2.29
C ASP A 104 26.43 8.90 3.66
N ALA A 105 25.45 9.17 4.52
CA ALA A 105 25.31 8.51 5.81
C ALA A 105 25.04 6.99 5.64
N LEU A 106 24.10 6.61 4.77
CA LEU A 106 23.80 5.20 4.48
C LEU A 106 25.04 4.46 3.97
N LYS A 107 25.80 5.08 3.07
CA LYS A 107 27.04 4.52 2.52
C LYS A 107 28.11 4.35 3.59
N LYS A 108 28.30 5.34 4.46
CA LYS A 108 29.27 5.30 5.56
C LYS A 108 29.02 4.12 6.51
N HIS A 109 27.74 3.85 6.81
CA HIS A 109 27.33 2.76 7.71
C HIS A 109 27.02 1.44 7.00
N HIS A 110 27.20 1.36 5.68
CA HIS A 110 26.86 0.19 4.85
C HIS A 110 25.41 -0.27 5.02
N VAL A 111 24.47 0.67 5.15
CA VAL A 111 23.05 0.42 5.38
C VAL A 111 22.29 0.35 4.07
N PRO A 112 21.66 -0.79 3.74
CA PRO A 112 20.71 -0.85 2.64
C PRO A 112 19.43 -0.11 3.03
N ALA A 113 18.84 0.58 2.06
CA ALA A 113 17.55 1.27 2.25
C ALA A 113 16.65 1.09 1.04
N ALA A 114 15.37 1.40 1.20
CA ALA A 114 14.42 1.51 0.10
C ALA A 114 13.92 2.95 -0.02
N PHE A 115 13.90 3.46 -1.24
CA PHE A 115 13.38 4.79 -1.57
C PHE A 115 12.11 4.63 -2.38
N PHE A 116 10.98 5.04 -1.80
CA PHE A 116 9.69 5.07 -2.48
C PHE A 116 9.52 6.41 -3.17
N ILE A 117 9.66 6.40 -4.49
CA ILE A 117 9.69 7.61 -5.31
C ILE A 117 8.39 7.81 -6.07
N VAL A 118 8.07 9.06 -6.41
CA VAL A 118 6.99 9.45 -7.31
C VAL A 118 7.52 9.92 -8.67
N GLY A 119 6.62 10.07 -9.66
CA GLY A 119 7.01 10.49 -11.02
C GLY A 119 7.80 11.79 -11.04
N ASN A 120 7.33 12.83 -10.37
CA ASN A 120 8.01 14.12 -10.28
C ASN A 120 9.45 14.03 -9.74
N TYR A 121 9.66 13.16 -8.74
CA TYR A 121 11.01 12.98 -8.18
C TYR A 121 11.96 12.40 -9.23
N LEU A 122 11.53 11.34 -9.92
CA LEU A 122 12.33 10.69 -10.96
C LEU A 122 12.60 11.58 -12.16
N GLU A 123 11.57 12.32 -12.63
CA GLU A 123 11.71 13.24 -13.76
C GLU A 123 12.75 14.32 -13.51
N LYS A 124 12.75 14.88 -12.30
CA LYS A 124 13.62 16.01 -11.94
C LYS A 124 14.99 15.60 -11.42
N ASN A 125 15.12 14.38 -10.87
CA ASN A 125 16.33 13.93 -10.20
C ASN A 125 16.77 12.53 -10.65
N PRO A 126 16.87 12.26 -11.96
CA PRO A 126 17.25 10.94 -12.46
C PRO A 126 18.64 10.50 -11.98
N ASP A 127 19.56 11.43 -11.82
CA ASP A 127 20.93 11.12 -11.37
C ASP A 127 20.99 10.67 -9.91
N LEU A 128 20.14 11.24 -9.04
CA LEU A 128 20.02 10.79 -7.66
C LEU A 128 19.43 9.37 -7.58
N VAL A 129 18.41 9.06 -8.40
CA VAL A 129 17.83 7.71 -8.46
C VAL A 129 18.84 6.71 -8.97
N LYS A 130 19.65 7.04 -9.99
CA LYS A 130 20.75 6.21 -10.47
C LYS A 130 21.81 6.01 -9.38
N ARG A 131 22.14 7.06 -8.61
CA ARG A 131 23.05 6.95 -7.46
C ARG A 131 22.51 6.00 -6.40
N MET A 132 21.23 6.15 -6.01
CA MET A 132 20.58 5.23 -5.04
C MET A 132 20.75 3.77 -5.48
N ARG A 133 20.48 3.50 -6.74
CA ARG A 133 20.65 2.16 -7.32
C ARG A 133 22.10 1.67 -7.30
N ALA A 134 23.03 2.50 -7.76
CA ALA A 134 24.44 2.17 -7.80
C ALA A 134 25.03 1.88 -6.40
N GLU A 135 24.46 2.49 -5.36
CA GLU A 135 24.84 2.26 -3.97
C GLU A 135 24.05 1.10 -3.31
N GLY A 136 23.25 0.35 -4.08
CA GLY A 136 22.60 -0.90 -3.65
C GLY A 136 21.24 -0.73 -2.96
N HIS A 137 20.63 0.44 -3.10
CA HIS A 137 19.30 0.69 -2.54
C HIS A 137 18.18 0.21 -3.47
N ILE A 138 17.05 -0.18 -2.87
CA ILE A 138 15.82 -0.52 -3.58
C ILE A 138 15.09 0.77 -3.96
N ILE A 139 14.59 0.83 -5.19
CA ILE A 139 13.67 1.88 -5.62
C ILE A 139 12.27 1.30 -5.69
N GLY A 140 11.40 1.76 -4.79
CA GLY A 140 10.00 1.35 -4.69
C GLY A 140 9.05 2.35 -5.33
N ASN A 141 7.83 1.88 -5.60
CA ASN A 141 6.78 2.63 -6.27
C ASN A 141 5.87 3.34 -5.25
N HIS A 142 5.86 4.67 -5.29
CA HIS A 142 4.98 5.51 -4.45
C HIS A 142 3.89 6.20 -5.28
N SER A 143 3.46 5.57 -6.39
CA SER A 143 2.61 6.08 -7.46
C SER A 143 3.26 7.20 -8.29
N TYR A 144 2.67 7.52 -9.44
CA TYR A 144 3.22 8.56 -10.31
C TYR A 144 2.91 9.97 -9.79
N HIS A 145 1.64 10.24 -9.44
CA HIS A 145 1.16 11.58 -9.04
C HIS A 145 0.93 11.76 -7.54
N HIS A 146 1.13 10.72 -6.73
CA HIS A 146 0.86 10.71 -5.29
C HIS A 146 -0.62 11.01 -4.90
N PRO A 147 -1.62 10.46 -5.60
CA PRO A 147 -3.01 10.64 -5.24
C PRO A 147 -3.42 9.75 -4.07
N ASP A 148 -4.59 9.99 -3.52
CA ASP A 148 -5.27 8.99 -2.68
C ASP A 148 -5.70 7.82 -3.57
N MET A 149 -5.01 6.70 -3.47
CA MET A 149 -5.27 5.52 -4.28
C MET A 149 -6.32 4.57 -3.66
N SER A 150 -6.77 4.83 -2.42
CA SER A 150 -7.64 3.92 -1.67
C SER A 150 -9.02 3.69 -2.31
N GLN A 151 -9.48 4.65 -3.12
CA GLN A 151 -10.78 4.63 -3.77
C GLN A 151 -10.71 4.34 -5.28
N MET A 152 -9.51 4.11 -5.82
CA MET A 152 -9.30 3.86 -7.24
C MET A 152 -9.80 2.49 -7.65
N GLY A 153 -10.42 2.44 -8.82
CA GLY A 153 -10.69 1.19 -9.53
C GLY A 153 -9.40 0.57 -10.08
N LYS A 154 -9.50 -0.67 -10.55
CA LYS A 154 -8.36 -1.46 -11.02
C LYS A 154 -7.54 -0.75 -12.11
N GLU A 155 -8.21 -0.17 -13.09
CA GLU A 155 -7.54 0.47 -14.24
C GLU A 155 -6.77 1.72 -13.83
N GLU A 156 -7.35 2.58 -12.99
CA GLU A 156 -6.69 3.80 -12.51
C GLU A 156 -5.51 3.45 -11.59
N PHE A 157 -5.72 2.50 -10.68
CA PHE A 157 -4.67 2.01 -9.78
C PHE A 157 -3.48 1.44 -10.55
N GLN A 158 -3.74 0.56 -11.50
CA GLN A 158 -2.72 -0.03 -12.35
C GLN A 158 -1.99 1.03 -13.19
N LYS A 159 -2.71 2.02 -13.73
CA LYS A 159 -2.13 3.09 -14.52
C LYS A 159 -1.14 3.94 -13.72
N GLU A 160 -1.49 4.32 -12.49
CA GLU A 160 -0.61 5.09 -11.60
C GLU A 160 0.72 4.35 -11.32
N LEU A 161 0.67 3.05 -11.11
CA LEU A 161 1.87 2.26 -10.85
C LEU A 161 2.68 2.01 -12.12
N ALA A 162 2.02 1.63 -13.22
CA ALA A 162 2.67 1.31 -14.48
C ALA A 162 3.35 2.54 -15.11
N GLN A 163 2.76 3.71 -15.00
CA GLN A 163 3.33 4.95 -15.53
C GLN A 163 4.68 5.27 -14.87
N LEU A 164 4.83 5.03 -13.58
CA LEU A 164 6.10 5.19 -12.89
C LEU A 164 7.11 4.09 -13.27
N GLU A 165 6.65 2.84 -13.41
CA GLU A 165 7.51 1.73 -13.87
C GLU A 165 8.09 2.02 -15.25
N ASP A 166 7.26 2.50 -16.18
CA ASP A 166 7.68 2.84 -17.55
C ASP A 166 8.73 3.95 -17.56
N LEU A 167 8.49 5.01 -16.79
CA LEU A 167 9.46 6.11 -16.65
C LEU A 167 10.77 5.62 -16.04
N TYR A 168 10.70 4.75 -15.04
CA TYR A 168 11.87 4.18 -14.38
C TYR A 168 12.69 3.32 -15.35
N GLU A 169 12.04 2.44 -16.12
CA GLU A 169 12.70 1.60 -17.13
C GLU A 169 13.35 2.47 -18.24
N GLN A 170 12.65 3.51 -18.72
CA GLN A 170 13.20 4.46 -19.67
C GLN A 170 14.42 5.22 -19.13
N THR A 171 14.42 5.54 -17.84
CA THR A 171 15.49 6.32 -17.20
C THR A 171 16.71 5.47 -16.85
N THR A 172 16.51 4.25 -16.41
CA THR A 172 17.57 3.38 -15.84
C THR A 172 17.97 2.22 -16.75
N GLY A 173 17.12 1.84 -17.69
CA GLY A 173 17.26 0.64 -18.51
C GLY A 173 16.90 -0.66 -17.76
N GLU A 174 16.35 -0.57 -16.54
CA GLU A 174 16.04 -1.70 -15.70
C GLU A 174 14.59 -1.66 -15.23
N LYS A 175 14.04 -2.83 -14.90
CA LYS A 175 12.69 -2.92 -14.33
C LYS A 175 12.69 -2.49 -12.88
N MET A 176 11.62 -1.77 -12.47
CA MET A 176 11.42 -1.34 -11.11
C MET A 176 11.12 -2.53 -10.19
N ALA A 177 11.68 -2.51 -8.98
CA ALA A 177 11.35 -3.50 -7.96
C ALA A 177 9.86 -3.42 -7.57
N LYS A 178 9.24 -4.58 -7.31
CA LYS A 178 7.81 -4.68 -7.01
C LYS A 178 7.51 -4.42 -5.52
N PHE A 179 7.96 -3.28 -5.00
CA PHE A 179 7.61 -2.75 -3.69
C PHE A 179 6.77 -1.49 -3.87
N TYR A 180 5.64 -1.43 -3.19
CA TYR A 180 4.68 -0.33 -3.24
C TYR A 180 4.43 0.23 -1.85
N ARG A 181 4.33 1.54 -1.74
CA ARG A 181 3.84 2.21 -0.53
C ARG A 181 2.67 3.10 -0.89
N PRO A 182 1.50 2.93 -0.23
CA PRO A 182 0.35 3.77 -0.46
C PRO A 182 0.64 5.23 -0.15
N PRO A 183 0.36 6.16 -1.08
CA PRO A 183 0.46 7.59 -0.79
C PRO A 183 -0.33 7.97 0.45
N GLN A 184 0.25 8.81 1.30
CA GLN A 184 -0.36 9.31 2.56
C GLN A 184 -0.70 8.20 3.57
N GLY A 185 -0.28 6.95 3.36
CA GLY A 185 -0.71 5.82 4.16
C GLY A 185 -2.18 5.44 4.00
N LYS A 186 -2.87 5.96 2.99
CA LYS A 186 -4.28 5.66 2.70
C LYS A 186 -4.42 4.40 1.88
N TYR A 187 -5.30 3.51 2.32
CA TYR A 187 -5.49 2.22 1.67
C TYR A 187 -6.94 1.73 1.80
N SER A 188 -7.25 0.64 1.12
CA SER A 188 -8.43 -0.19 1.30
C SER A 188 -8.05 -1.65 1.07
N ASP A 189 -8.84 -2.58 1.55
CA ASP A 189 -8.60 -4.01 1.32
C ASP A 189 -8.57 -4.33 -0.19
N ASN A 190 -9.41 -3.66 -0.97
CA ASN A 190 -9.40 -3.78 -2.43
C ASN A 190 -8.08 -3.33 -3.06
N ASN A 191 -7.52 -2.20 -2.62
CA ASN A 191 -6.25 -1.71 -3.17
C ASN A 191 -5.06 -2.58 -2.77
N LEU A 192 -5.05 -3.12 -1.55
CA LEU A 192 -4.05 -4.09 -1.13
C LEU A 192 -4.12 -5.35 -1.99
N GLN A 193 -5.32 -5.84 -2.29
CA GLN A 193 -5.54 -6.98 -3.18
C GLN A 193 -5.08 -6.68 -4.62
N LEU A 194 -5.39 -5.49 -5.15
CA LEU A 194 -4.94 -5.06 -6.47
C LEU A 194 -3.40 -4.98 -6.55
N ALA A 195 -2.75 -4.43 -5.54
CA ALA A 195 -1.29 -4.38 -5.47
C ALA A 195 -0.69 -5.79 -5.51
N LYS A 196 -1.23 -6.72 -4.71
CA LYS A 196 -0.82 -8.12 -4.71
C LYS A 196 -0.99 -8.78 -6.08
N GLU A 197 -2.14 -8.60 -6.74
CA GLU A 197 -2.41 -9.14 -8.08
C GLU A 197 -1.42 -8.63 -9.14
N LEU A 198 -0.92 -7.41 -8.99
CA LEU A 198 0.11 -6.81 -9.84
C LEU A 198 1.54 -7.25 -9.45
N GLY A 199 1.68 -8.13 -8.48
CA GLY A 199 2.95 -8.68 -8.02
C GLY A 199 3.70 -7.80 -7.01
N TYR A 200 3.07 -6.74 -6.49
CA TYR A 200 3.67 -5.87 -5.49
C TYR A 200 3.60 -6.44 -4.07
N ARG A 201 4.63 -6.12 -3.28
CA ARG A 201 4.58 -6.15 -1.82
C ARG A 201 4.27 -4.74 -1.34
N THR A 202 3.21 -4.61 -0.55
CA THR A 202 2.85 -3.32 0.04
C THR A 202 3.60 -3.12 1.34
N ILE A 203 4.30 -1.99 1.48
CA ILE A 203 5.16 -1.70 2.62
C ILE A 203 4.62 -0.49 3.38
N PHE A 204 4.04 -0.75 4.55
CA PHE A 204 3.76 0.24 5.57
C PHE A 204 5.00 0.44 6.47
N TRP A 205 4.83 0.87 7.70
CA TRP A 205 5.91 1.13 8.65
C TRP A 205 5.45 0.89 10.09
N SER A 206 6.39 0.68 10.98
CA SER A 206 6.14 0.57 12.44
C SER A 206 6.89 1.64 13.26
N LEU A 207 7.75 2.42 12.61
CA LEU A 207 8.43 3.56 13.20
C LEU A 207 8.36 4.73 12.24
N ALA A 208 7.81 5.84 12.70
CA ALA A 208 7.79 7.12 11.99
C ALA A 208 7.63 8.27 12.99
N TYR A 209 7.88 9.47 12.53
CA TYR A 209 7.58 10.69 13.25
C TYR A 209 7.25 11.82 12.27
N VAL A 210 6.73 12.95 12.74
CA VAL A 210 6.36 14.06 11.87
C VAL A 210 7.64 14.81 11.46
N ASP A 211 8.19 14.45 10.29
CA ASP A 211 9.42 15.01 9.72
C ASP A 211 9.19 15.76 8.40
N TRP A 212 8.01 15.61 7.79
CA TRP A 212 7.67 16.09 6.46
C TRP A 212 7.17 17.54 6.39
N LYS A 213 6.82 18.15 7.54
CA LYS A 213 6.37 19.54 7.58
C LYS A 213 7.56 20.48 7.44
N GLN A 214 7.65 21.19 6.31
CA GLN A 214 8.81 22.03 6.00
C GLN A 214 8.95 23.24 6.93
N GLU A 215 7.83 23.87 7.29
CA GLU A 215 7.80 25.05 8.17
C GLU A 215 7.94 24.71 9.66
N GLU A 216 7.77 23.44 10.01
CA GLU A 216 7.79 22.95 11.39
C GLU A 216 8.73 21.74 11.49
N GLN A 217 9.97 21.90 11.06
CA GLN A 217 10.95 20.82 11.18
C GLN A 217 11.25 20.53 12.66
N PRO A 218 11.27 19.25 13.07
CA PRO A 218 11.63 18.89 14.44
C PRO A 218 13.05 19.31 14.74
N THR A 219 13.31 19.69 15.98
CA THR A 219 14.67 19.95 16.44
C THR A 219 15.49 18.63 16.41
N HIS A 220 16.81 18.76 16.42
CA HIS A 220 17.72 17.62 16.54
C HIS A 220 17.36 16.75 17.77
N GLU A 221 17.18 17.35 18.93
CA GLU A 221 16.84 16.65 20.16
C GLU A 221 15.48 15.93 20.08
N GLU A 222 14.45 16.59 19.55
CA GLU A 222 13.12 15.99 19.37
C GLU A 222 13.16 14.79 18.41
N ALA A 223 13.86 14.92 17.29
CA ALA A 223 14.00 13.85 16.31
C ALA A 223 14.77 12.65 16.91
N MET A 224 15.93 12.90 17.52
CA MET A 224 16.72 11.86 18.18
C MET A 224 15.92 11.15 19.27
N SER A 225 15.23 11.91 20.14
CA SER A 225 14.40 11.33 21.19
C SER A 225 13.32 10.39 20.64
N LYS A 226 12.59 10.81 19.60
CA LYS A 226 11.53 9.99 19.00
C LYS A 226 12.09 8.75 18.31
N LEU A 227 13.16 8.89 17.54
CA LEU A 227 13.75 7.78 16.80
C LEU A 227 14.37 6.73 17.73
N LEU A 228 15.04 7.16 18.82
CA LEU A 228 15.64 6.24 19.78
C LEU A 228 14.62 5.58 20.73
N LYS A 229 13.51 6.24 21.02
CA LYS A 229 12.46 5.65 21.86
C LYS A 229 11.53 4.71 21.09
N ARG A 230 11.28 4.99 19.81
CA ARG A 230 10.35 4.22 18.98
C ARG A 230 10.98 3.03 18.29
N VAL A 231 12.32 2.91 18.29
CA VAL A 231 13.00 1.77 17.67
C VAL A 231 12.67 0.47 18.40
N HIS A 232 12.44 -0.59 17.64
CA HIS A 232 12.17 -1.93 18.16
C HIS A 232 12.68 -2.99 17.19
N PRO A 233 12.93 -4.24 17.63
CA PRO A 233 13.29 -5.34 16.74
C PRO A 233 12.31 -5.51 15.58
N GLY A 234 12.83 -5.64 14.36
CA GLY A 234 12.02 -5.86 13.16
C GLY A 234 11.33 -4.61 12.61
N ALA A 235 11.66 -3.40 13.09
CA ALA A 235 10.99 -2.19 12.65
C ALA A 235 11.26 -1.86 11.19
N ILE A 236 10.18 -1.55 10.45
CA ILE A 236 10.26 -0.80 9.18
C ILE A 236 10.18 0.68 9.52
N VAL A 237 11.22 1.41 9.20
CA VAL A 237 11.37 2.84 9.52
C VAL A 237 10.94 3.68 8.32
N LEU A 238 10.00 4.60 8.52
CA LEU A 238 9.65 5.62 7.53
C LEU A 238 10.29 6.95 7.90
N LEU A 239 11.09 7.47 6.98
CA LEU A 239 11.62 8.83 6.97
C LEU A 239 11.31 9.51 5.63
N HIS A 240 11.31 10.85 5.61
CA HIS A 240 11.16 11.61 4.36
C HIS A 240 12.49 12.29 3.98
N ASN A 241 12.84 12.19 2.70
CA ASN A 241 14.05 12.82 2.17
C ASN A 241 13.98 14.35 2.19
N THR A 242 12.80 14.91 2.26
CA THR A 242 12.56 16.36 2.33
C THR A 242 12.87 16.97 3.70
N SER A 243 13.06 16.14 4.72
CA SER A 243 13.41 16.61 6.07
C SER A 243 14.87 17.03 6.15
N ARG A 244 15.09 18.33 6.39
CA ARG A 244 16.42 18.85 6.67
C ARG A 244 17.00 18.19 7.93
N THR A 245 16.19 18.04 8.96
CA THR A 245 16.60 17.40 10.20
C THR A 245 17.10 15.97 9.95
N ASN A 246 16.39 15.17 9.14
CA ASN A 246 16.84 13.82 8.78
C ASN A 246 18.19 13.84 8.05
N GLY A 247 18.39 14.77 7.13
CA GLY A 247 19.67 14.93 6.43
C GLY A 247 20.82 15.26 7.38
N GLU A 248 20.57 16.04 8.42
CA GLU A 248 21.57 16.46 9.40
C GLU A 248 21.89 15.38 10.45
N ILE A 249 20.90 14.57 10.86
CA ILE A 249 21.04 13.65 12.00
C ILE A 249 21.24 12.18 11.63
N LEU A 250 21.04 11.78 10.39
CA LEU A 250 20.99 10.35 10.02
C LEU A 250 22.26 9.60 10.41
N ASP A 251 23.44 10.18 10.18
CA ASP A 251 24.71 9.59 10.60
C ASP A 251 24.73 9.29 12.10
N GLU A 252 24.30 10.22 12.92
CA GLU A 252 24.21 10.05 14.38
C GLU A 252 23.16 9.01 14.79
N VAL A 253 22.00 9.02 14.16
CA VAL A 253 20.91 8.05 14.43
C VAL A 253 21.39 6.64 14.13
N LEU A 254 22.05 6.42 12.98
CA LEU A 254 22.58 5.11 12.60
C LEU A 254 23.63 4.64 13.62
N THR A 255 24.54 5.52 14.01
CA THR A 255 25.53 5.23 15.06
C THR A 255 24.86 4.80 16.36
N LYS A 256 23.84 5.53 16.81
CA LYS A 256 23.12 5.21 18.04
C LYS A 256 22.38 3.88 17.96
N TRP A 257 21.72 3.59 16.85
CA TRP A 257 21.06 2.28 16.67
C TRP A 257 22.07 1.13 16.65
N GLU A 258 23.25 1.30 16.02
CA GLU A 258 24.32 0.32 16.06
C GLU A 258 24.85 0.11 17.50
N GLU A 259 25.04 1.19 18.27
CA GLU A 259 25.42 1.13 19.70
C GLU A 259 24.36 0.38 20.54
N MET A 260 23.07 0.47 20.18
CA MET A 260 21.97 -0.28 20.80
C MET A 260 21.94 -1.75 20.36
N GLY A 261 22.81 -2.17 19.44
CA GLY A 261 22.94 -3.53 18.94
C GLY A 261 22.08 -3.84 17.72
N TYR A 262 21.51 -2.83 17.06
CA TYR A 262 20.75 -3.02 15.82
C TYR A 262 21.70 -3.19 14.62
N HIS A 263 21.29 -4.03 13.68
CA HIS A 263 21.83 -4.10 12.34
C HIS A 263 20.73 -3.81 11.32
N PHE A 264 21.11 -3.66 10.05
CA PHE A 264 20.20 -3.22 9.01
C PHE A 264 20.10 -4.26 7.90
N ALA A 265 18.89 -4.45 7.36
CA ALA A 265 18.65 -5.37 6.27
C ALA A 265 17.76 -4.72 5.20
N SER A 266 17.71 -5.33 4.03
CA SER A 266 16.91 -4.87 2.90
C SER A 266 15.47 -5.38 2.99
N LEU A 267 14.55 -4.72 2.28
CA LEU A 267 13.17 -5.22 2.14
C LEU A 267 13.11 -6.57 1.43
N GLU A 268 14.09 -6.92 0.59
CA GLU A 268 14.18 -8.23 -0.04
C GLU A 268 14.47 -9.33 1.00
N GLU A 269 15.33 -9.04 1.98
CA GLU A 269 15.59 -9.94 3.10
C GLU A 269 14.35 -10.10 3.98
N LEU A 270 13.63 -9.01 4.29
CA LEU A 270 12.37 -9.05 5.02
C LEU A 270 11.35 -10.00 4.39
N VAL A 271 11.07 -9.84 3.08
CA VAL A 271 10.04 -10.66 2.42
C VAL A 271 10.49 -12.11 2.22
N SER A 272 11.80 -12.36 2.20
CA SER A 272 12.37 -13.72 2.14
C SER A 272 12.29 -14.45 3.48
N SER A 273 12.44 -13.74 4.60
CA SER A 273 12.31 -14.30 5.96
C SER A 273 10.85 -14.61 6.29
N GLY A 274 9.93 -13.68 6.05
CA GLY A 274 8.49 -13.88 6.25
C GLY A 274 7.91 -15.05 5.46
N GLY A 275 8.43 -15.32 4.25
CA GLY A 275 8.05 -16.48 3.44
C GLY A 275 8.52 -17.83 4.02
N ARG A 276 9.59 -17.85 4.81
CA ARG A 276 10.08 -19.06 5.50
C ARG A 276 9.25 -19.39 6.73
N GLU A 277 8.88 -18.41 7.53
CA GLU A 277 8.05 -18.61 8.72
C GLU A 277 6.63 -19.05 8.37
N ALA A 278 5.99 -18.44 7.37
CA ALA A 278 4.69 -18.85 6.89
C ALA A 278 4.67 -20.30 6.38
N ARG A 279 5.70 -20.74 5.65
CA ARG A 279 5.84 -22.13 5.21
C ARG A 279 6.07 -23.10 6.36
N SER A 280 6.81 -22.71 7.40
CA SER A 280 7.03 -23.51 8.60
C SER A 280 5.73 -23.72 9.36
N PHE A 281 4.90 -22.70 9.50
CA PHE A 281 3.60 -22.77 10.17
C PHE A 281 2.62 -23.73 9.46
N PHE A 282 2.53 -23.64 8.13
CA PHE A 282 1.69 -24.55 7.33
C PHE A 282 2.19 -26.00 7.33
N LEU A 283 3.49 -26.25 7.51
CA LEU A 283 4.05 -27.59 7.58
C LEU A 283 3.86 -28.25 8.94
N THR A 284 3.82 -27.47 10.03
CA THR A 284 3.57 -27.98 11.38
C THR A 284 2.09 -28.30 11.60
N ASP A 285 1.17 -27.51 11.07
CA ASP A 285 -0.28 -27.73 11.24
C ASP A 285 -0.78 -28.99 10.46
N ASN A 286 -0.11 -29.35 9.37
CA ASN A 286 -0.42 -30.57 8.62
C ASN A 286 0.16 -31.86 9.23
N GLN A 287 1.06 -31.78 10.23
CA GLN A 287 1.61 -32.98 10.89
C GLN A 287 0.85 -33.39 12.15
N GLU A 288 0.01 -32.53 12.73
CA GLU A 288 -0.71 -32.84 13.97
C GLU A 288 -2.11 -33.47 13.77
N ASN A 289 -2.55 -33.74 12.55
CA ASN A 289 -3.84 -34.40 12.29
C ASN A 289 -3.70 -35.66 11.42
N PRO A 290 -3.21 -36.80 11.95
CA PRO A 290 -3.34 -38.09 11.24
C PRO A 290 -4.79 -38.53 11.30
N VAL A 291 -5.48 -38.49 10.17
CA VAL A 291 -6.80 -39.11 9.96
C VAL A 291 -6.69 -40.58 10.38
N LYS A 292 -7.33 -40.96 11.46
CA LYS A 292 -7.52 -42.35 11.84
C LYS A 292 -8.44 -43.02 10.81
N SER A 293 -7.84 -43.76 9.89
CA SER A 293 -8.54 -44.69 9.00
C SER A 293 -9.13 -45.81 9.87
N ALA A 294 -10.45 -45.82 10.01
CA ALA A 294 -11.17 -46.99 10.56
C ALA A 294 -11.23 -48.04 9.47
N ALA A 295 -10.63 -49.20 9.72
CA ALA A 295 -10.78 -50.40 8.91
C ALA A 295 -12.17 -51.01 9.13
N PRO A 296 -12.83 -51.57 8.10
CA PRO A 296 -14.06 -52.32 8.25
C PRO A 296 -13.75 -53.77 8.65
N THR A 297 -14.49 -54.23 9.65
CA THR A 297 -14.69 -55.67 9.93
C THR A 297 -15.79 -56.23 9.07
#